data_fb70457bd8fedc19b74a114cb8411717
#
_entry.id   fb70457bd8fedc19b74a114cb8411717
#
_cell.length_a   1.000
_cell.length_b   1.000
_cell.length_c   1.000
_cell.angle_alpha   90.00
_cell.angle_beta   90.00
_cell.angle_gamma   90.00
#
_symmetry.space_group_name_H-M   'P 1'
#
loop_
_entity.id
_entity.type
_entity.pdbx_description
1 polymer ?
#
loop_
_entity_poly.entity_id
_entity_poly.type
_entity_poly.pdbx_seq_one_letter_code
_entity_poly.pdbx_strand_id
1 'polypeptide(L)'
;LTFHSVEDVLKDTRQGKMIIMLDDEDRENEGDLVMAAEKVTPKIINFMALHGRGLICLTLTSERAEELQLQSMAQENTASYGTDFTVSIDAKVGVTTGISAADRAKTILTAIDPKTKPADLLRPGHVFPIRAKKGGVLRRAGQTEGSVDLAKLGGLYPAGVICEIMNEDGTMARLPQLFEFSKKHGLKMTTVKHLIEFRMKNESFIRKEASAFLPTEYGDFKVVVFKNEIDGGSHLALVKGKIRGGEGTLVRVHSGCLTGDVLGSKRCDCGDQLHKAMQMIEKEGRGVLLYLNQEGRGIGLLNKLKAYQLQDEGRDTVEANLELGFKPDLRDYGIGAQILVSLGLKKIKLITNNPRKIVGVEGYGLKVVERIPIEMPPHDRNVRYLKTKKMKLGHLLEQV
;
A
#
# COMPACT_ATOMS: atom_id res chain seq x y z
N LEU A 1 -6.30 24.58 5.98
CA LEU A 1 -6.29 23.69 4.81
C LEU A 1 -6.41 22.26 5.30
N THR A 2 -7.58 21.61 5.13
CA THR A 2 -7.84 20.24 5.61
C THR A 2 -8.40 19.38 4.49
N PHE A 3 -7.88 18.17 4.37
CA PHE A 3 -8.45 17.16 3.50
C PHE A 3 -9.76 16.61 4.09
N HIS A 4 -10.64 16.16 3.25
CA HIS A 4 -11.88 15.50 3.65
C HIS A 4 -11.62 14.03 3.99
N SER A 5 -12.42 13.46 4.89
CA SER A 5 -12.37 12.03 5.19
C SER A 5 -12.73 11.18 3.96
N VAL A 6 -12.21 9.96 3.91
CA VAL A 6 -12.54 9.04 2.82
C VAL A 6 -14.04 8.71 2.82
N GLU A 7 -14.65 8.62 3.99
CA GLU A 7 -16.09 8.39 4.15
C GLU A 7 -16.93 9.51 3.49
N ASP A 8 -16.52 10.77 3.63
CA ASP A 8 -17.21 11.91 3.02
C ASP A 8 -17.00 11.98 1.51
N VAL A 9 -15.79 11.61 1.05
CA VAL A 9 -15.49 11.47 -0.38
C VAL A 9 -16.32 10.35 -1.00
N LEU A 10 -16.46 9.20 -0.33
CA LEU A 10 -17.28 8.08 -0.80
C LEU A 10 -18.77 8.45 -0.94
N LYS A 11 -19.30 9.32 -0.06
CA LYS A 11 -20.67 9.84 -0.21
C LYS A 11 -20.84 10.59 -1.54
N ASP A 12 -19.86 11.46 -1.86
CA ASP A 12 -19.90 12.23 -3.11
C ASP A 12 -19.69 11.33 -4.34
N THR A 13 -18.76 10.36 -4.25
CA THR A 13 -18.55 9.35 -5.30
C THR A 13 -19.83 8.59 -5.65
N ARG A 14 -20.57 8.12 -4.63
CA ARG A 14 -21.88 7.44 -4.82
C ARG A 14 -22.93 8.32 -5.52
N GLN A 15 -22.89 9.61 -5.25
CA GLN A 15 -23.79 10.60 -5.85
C GLN A 15 -23.36 11.03 -7.26
N GLY A 16 -22.24 10.50 -7.79
CA GLY A 16 -21.71 10.87 -9.10
C GLY A 16 -21.04 12.25 -9.14
N LYS A 17 -20.60 12.75 -7.98
CA LYS A 17 -19.81 13.99 -7.91
C LYS A 17 -18.34 13.69 -8.11
N MET A 18 -17.65 14.61 -8.75
CA MET A 18 -16.19 14.61 -8.83
C MET A 18 -15.56 14.97 -7.48
N ILE A 19 -14.38 14.47 -7.26
CA ILE A 19 -13.50 14.85 -6.15
C ILE A 19 -12.10 15.16 -6.70
N ILE A 20 -11.24 15.70 -5.87
CA ILE A 20 -9.81 15.85 -6.17
C ILE A 20 -9.04 14.83 -5.35
N MET A 21 -8.20 14.04 -6.00
CA MET A 21 -7.30 13.09 -5.35
C MET A 21 -5.86 13.48 -5.63
N LEU A 22 -5.08 13.65 -4.56
CA LEU A 22 -3.65 13.93 -4.62
C LEU A 22 -2.84 12.67 -4.32
N ASP A 23 -1.73 12.52 -5.01
CA ASP A 23 -0.71 11.55 -4.63
C ASP A 23 0.34 12.14 -3.67
N ASP A 24 1.39 11.37 -3.39
CA ASP A 24 2.44 11.75 -2.43
C ASP A 24 3.39 12.80 -3.03
N GLU A 25 3.89 13.72 -2.20
CA GLU A 25 4.87 14.74 -2.59
C GLU A 25 6.17 14.13 -3.15
N ASP A 26 6.53 12.94 -2.69
CA ASP A 26 7.70 12.19 -3.16
C ASP A 26 7.42 11.40 -4.47
N ARG A 27 6.20 11.48 -5.05
CA ARG A 27 5.81 10.78 -6.29
C ARG A 27 5.64 11.81 -7.43
N GLU A 28 4.44 12.07 -7.92
CA GLU A 28 4.16 13.08 -8.94
C GLU A 28 3.84 14.44 -8.33
N ASN A 29 3.35 14.42 -7.08
CA ASN A 29 2.87 15.60 -6.35
C ASN A 29 1.79 16.36 -7.14
N GLU A 30 0.84 15.61 -7.71
CA GLU A 30 -0.22 16.13 -8.58
C GLU A 30 -1.60 15.81 -8.02
N GLY A 31 -2.57 16.59 -8.46
CA GLY A 31 -3.97 16.38 -8.12
C GLY A 31 -4.81 16.16 -9.37
N ASP A 32 -5.59 15.08 -9.34
CA ASP A 32 -6.52 14.72 -10.41
C ASP A 32 -7.96 15.00 -10.01
N LEU A 33 -8.77 15.45 -10.94
CA LEU A 33 -10.22 15.30 -10.91
C LEU A 33 -10.53 13.81 -11.06
N VAL A 34 -11.29 13.26 -10.14
CA VAL A 34 -11.60 11.82 -10.08
C VAL A 34 -13.10 11.64 -9.94
N MET A 35 -13.68 10.69 -10.67
CA MET A 35 -15.04 10.22 -10.48
C MET A 35 -15.23 8.77 -10.89
N ALA A 36 -16.30 8.13 -10.42
CA ALA A 36 -16.69 6.80 -10.87
C ALA A 36 -17.18 6.83 -12.33
N ALA A 37 -16.63 5.94 -13.17
CA ALA A 37 -16.92 5.93 -14.61
C ALA A 37 -18.39 5.70 -14.94
N GLU A 38 -19.14 4.92 -14.16
CA GLU A 38 -20.58 4.69 -14.40
C GLU A 38 -21.47 5.93 -14.22
N LYS A 39 -20.95 6.98 -13.58
CA LYS A 39 -21.64 8.26 -13.35
C LYS A 39 -21.21 9.35 -14.34
N VAL A 40 -20.36 9.02 -15.31
CA VAL A 40 -19.86 10.00 -16.28
C VAL A 40 -21.00 10.55 -17.16
N THR A 41 -20.92 11.84 -17.44
CA THR A 41 -21.84 12.55 -18.36
C THR A 41 -21.05 13.47 -19.29
N PRO A 42 -21.61 13.88 -20.45
CA PRO A 42 -20.94 14.86 -21.30
C PRO A 42 -20.59 16.17 -20.57
N LYS A 43 -21.43 16.62 -19.64
CA LYS A 43 -21.19 17.83 -18.84
C LYS A 43 -19.90 17.68 -17.98
N ILE A 44 -19.68 16.50 -17.41
CA ILE A 44 -18.50 16.22 -16.57
C ILE A 44 -17.24 16.14 -17.43
N ILE A 45 -17.29 15.45 -18.57
CA ILE A 45 -16.14 15.41 -19.50
C ILE A 45 -15.78 16.83 -19.97
N ASN A 46 -16.79 17.65 -20.28
CA ASN A 46 -16.57 19.04 -20.64
C ASN A 46 -15.95 19.85 -19.49
N PHE A 47 -16.38 19.61 -18.24
CA PHE A 47 -15.79 20.24 -17.07
C PHE A 47 -14.30 19.86 -16.90
N MET A 48 -13.98 18.56 -17.03
CA MET A 48 -12.59 18.08 -16.96
C MET A 48 -11.72 18.72 -18.05
N ALA A 49 -12.21 18.77 -19.28
CA ALA A 49 -11.50 19.38 -20.41
C ALA A 49 -11.27 20.88 -20.22
N LEU A 50 -12.28 21.62 -19.72
CA LEU A 50 -12.23 23.07 -19.57
C LEU A 50 -11.43 23.50 -18.34
N HIS A 51 -11.59 22.82 -17.23
CA HIS A 51 -11.04 23.23 -15.93
C HIS A 51 -9.89 22.38 -15.45
N GLY A 52 -9.90 21.05 -15.71
CA GLY A 52 -8.74 20.18 -15.44
C GLY A 52 -7.60 20.44 -16.39
N ARG A 53 -7.89 20.49 -17.69
CA ARG A 53 -6.95 20.72 -18.80
C ARG A 53 -5.96 19.58 -19.04
N GLY A 54 -5.96 18.53 -18.20
CA GLY A 54 -5.14 17.35 -18.32
C GLY A 54 -5.66 16.32 -19.32
N LEU A 55 -5.05 15.16 -19.38
CA LEU A 55 -5.48 14.04 -20.19
C LEU A 55 -6.66 13.31 -19.53
N ILE A 56 -7.83 13.29 -20.18
CA ILE A 56 -8.97 12.55 -19.66
C ILE A 56 -8.77 11.05 -19.92
N CYS A 57 -8.57 10.29 -18.84
CA CYS A 57 -8.28 8.86 -18.89
C CYS A 57 -9.39 8.04 -18.24
N LEU A 58 -9.60 6.82 -18.77
CA LEU A 58 -10.49 5.81 -18.21
C LEU A 58 -9.64 4.79 -17.44
N THR A 59 -9.81 4.70 -16.13
CA THR A 59 -9.12 3.68 -15.33
C THR A 59 -9.97 2.42 -15.22
N LEU A 60 -9.37 1.26 -15.53
CA LEU A 60 -10.03 -0.04 -15.55
C LEU A 60 -9.27 -1.03 -14.67
N THR A 61 -9.98 -2.02 -14.14
CA THR A 61 -9.30 -3.19 -13.56
C THR A 61 -8.54 -3.97 -14.63
N SER A 62 -7.52 -4.72 -14.23
CA SER A 62 -6.75 -5.58 -15.15
C SER A 62 -7.67 -6.57 -15.86
N GLU A 63 -8.61 -7.17 -15.12
CA GLU A 63 -9.57 -8.13 -15.62
C GLU A 63 -10.44 -7.52 -16.74
N ARG A 64 -10.96 -6.28 -16.53
CA ARG A 64 -11.77 -5.62 -17.55
C ARG A 64 -10.98 -5.25 -18.78
N ALA A 65 -9.77 -4.76 -18.62
CA ALA A 65 -8.87 -4.47 -19.74
C ALA A 65 -8.54 -5.72 -20.57
N GLU A 66 -8.36 -6.88 -19.91
CA GLU A 66 -8.15 -8.17 -20.56
C GLU A 66 -9.40 -8.66 -21.31
N GLU A 67 -10.59 -8.59 -20.69
CA GLU A 67 -11.87 -8.92 -21.35
C GLU A 67 -12.09 -8.12 -22.63
N LEU A 68 -11.75 -6.83 -22.61
CA LEU A 68 -11.84 -5.94 -23.75
C LEU A 68 -10.64 -6.09 -24.72
N GLN A 69 -9.66 -6.95 -24.44
CA GLN A 69 -8.44 -7.16 -25.23
C GLN A 69 -7.68 -5.85 -25.48
N LEU A 70 -7.59 -4.99 -24.47
CA LEU A 70 -6.85 -3.74 -24.52
C LEU A 70 -5.37 -4.02 -24.26
N GLN A 71 -4.56 -4.01 -25.31
CA GLN A 71 -3.13 -4.22 -25.23
C GLN A 71 -2.44 -2.99 -24.64
N SER A 72 -1.30 -3.18 -23.97
CA SER A 72 -0.46 -2.07 -23.53
C SER A 72 -0.05 -1.21 -24.71
N MET A 73 -0.03 0.11 -24.53
CA MET A 73 0.31 1.08 -25.56
C MET A 73 1.77 0.94 -26.04
N ALA A 74 2.66 0.50 -25.16
CA ALA A 74 4.07 0.24 -25.44
C ALA A 74 4.42 -1.23 -25.19
N GLN A 75 5.30 -1.82 -26.00
CA GLN A 75 5.80 -3.18 -25.78
C GLN A 75 6.63 -3.27 -24.49
N GLU A 76 7.44 -2.25 -24.22
CA GLU A 76 8.21 -2.09 -22.99
C GLU A 76 7.79 -0.80 -22.29
N ASN A 77 7.31 -0.92 -21.06
CA ASN A 77 6.93 0.23 -20.27
C ASN A 77 8.14 0.80 -19.52
N THR A 78 8.65 1.92 -20.01
CA THR A 78 9.77 2.67 -19.42
C THR A 78 9.33 3.88 -18.61
N ALA A 79 8.00 4.06 -18.36
CA ALA A 79 7.48 5.17 -17.59
C ALA A 79 7.97 5.11 -16.13
N SER A 80 8.45 6.24 -15.60
CA SER A 80 9.08 6.35 -14.27
C SER A 80 8.20 5.79 -13.14
N TYR A 81 6.90 5.94 -13.25
CA TYR A 81 5.92 5.47 -12.25
C TYR A 81 5.16 4.22 -12.70
N GLY A 82 5.53 3.63 -13.82
CA GLY A 82 4.96 2.37 -14.34
C GLY A 82 3.46 2.46 -14.66
N THR A 83 2.96 3.63 -15.08
CA THR A 83 1.57 3.80 -15.51
C THR A 83 1.29 2.96 -16.75
N ASP A 84 0.30 2.07 -16.68
CA ASP A 84 0.03 1.06 -17.70
C ASP A 84 -1.06 1.54 -18.66
N PHE A 85 -0.69 2.48 -19.53
CA PHE A 85 -1.56 2.91 -20.62
C PHE A 85 -1.81 1.78 -21.61
N THR A 86 -3.06 1.65 -22.04
CA THR A 86 -3.44 0.74 -23.12
C THR A 86 -3.64 1.52 -24.42
N VAL A 87 -3.83 0.81 -25.52
CA VAL A 87 -4.28 1.43 -26.77
C VAL A 87 -5.53 2.27 -26.53
N SER A 88 -5.61 3.47 -27.13
CA SER A 88 -6.76 4.34 -27.02
C SER A 88 -7.97 3.76 -27.76
N ILE A 89 -9.18 4.15 -27.33
CA ILE A 89 -10.43 3.57 -27.82
C ILE A 89 -11.47 4.63 -28.13
N ASP A 90 -12.41 4.26 -29.03
CA ASP A 90 -13.70 4.91 -29.20
C ASP A 90 -14.82 3.86 -29.25
N ALA A 91 -16.04 4.23 -28.86
CA ALA A 91 -17.20 3.36 -29.08
C ALA A 91 -17.45 3.23 -30.59
N LYS A 92 -17.77 2.03 -31.07
CA LYS A 92 -18.05 1.79 -32.47
C LYS A 92 -19.37 2.40 -32.94
N VAL A 93 -20.30 2.57 -31.99
CA VAL A 93 -21.68 3.02 -32.30
C VAL A 93 -22.07 4.14 -31.34
N GLY A 94 -22.76 5.15 -31.88
CA GLY A 94 -23.30 6.25 -31.09
C GLY A 94 -22.30 7.36 -30.76
N VAL A 95 -21.26 7.48 -31.57
CA VAL A 95 -20.26 8.56 -31.53
C VAL A 95 -20.15 9.20 -32.93
N THR A 96 -19.62 10.42 -33.00
CA THR A 96 -19.29 11.11 -34.26
C THR A 96 -17.82 10.87 -34.61
N THR A 97 -16.94 11.80 -34.28
CA THR A 97 -15.49 11.69 -34.50
C THR A 97 -14.74 11.12 -33.28
N GLY A 98 -15.39 10.95 -32.12
CA GLY A 98 -14.82 10.40 -30.90
C GLY A 98 -14.33 11.43 -29.89
N ILE A 99 -13.94 12.65 -30.30
CA ILE A 99 -13.28 13.63 -29.43
C ILE A 99 -14.26 14.48 -28.60
N SER A 100 -15.53 14.64 -29.03
CA SER A 100 -16.49 15.47 -28.30
C SER A 100 -16.72 14.98 -26.88
N ALA A 101 -17.16 15.86 -25.99
CA ALA A 101 -17.48 15.45 -24.60
C ALA A 101 -18.58 14.37 -24.58
N ALA A 102 -19.51 14.40 -25.50
CA ALA A 102 -20.56 13.40 -25.64
C ALA A 102 -20.00 12.06 -26.14
N ASP A 103 -19.12 12.08 -27.13
CA ASP A 103 -18.52 10.87 -27.69
C ASP A 103 -17.60 10.16 -26.66
N ARG A 104 -16.77 10.94 -25.93
CA ARG A 104 -15.92 10.38 -24.87
C ARG A 104 -16.74 9.80 -23.72
N ALA A 105 -17.79 10.48 -23.27
CA ALA A 105 -18.70 9.94 -22.26
C ALA A 105 -19.37 8.64 -22.75
N LYS A 106 -19.81 8.59 -24.00
CA LYS A 106 -20.40 7.40 -24.62
C LYS A 106 -19.38 6.25 -24.68
N THR A 107 -18.16 6.53 -25.08
CA THR A 107 -17.06 5.54 -25.14
C THR A 107 -16.75 4.96 -23.76
N ILE A 108 -16.65 5.81 -22.73
CA ILE A 108 -16.42 5.38 -21.34
C ILE A 108 -17.55 4.46 -20.88
N LEU A 109 -18.81 4.86 -21.04
CA LEU A 109 -19.97 4.04 -20.64
C LEU A 109 -20.03 2.73 -21.42
N THR A 110 -19.67 2.75 -22.71
CA THR A 110 -19.58 1.52 -23.50
C THR A 110 -18.48 0.59 -22.95
N ALA A 111 -17.29 1.12 -22.67
CA ALA A 111 -16.16 0.30 -22.17
C ALA A 111 -16.45 -0.38 -20.83
N ILE A 112 -17.27 0.22 -19.95
CA ILE A 112 -17.61 -0.38 -18.65
C ILE A 112 -18.89 -1.22 -18.67
N ASP A 113 -19.68 -1.22 -19.73
CA ASP A 113 -20.86 -2.08 -19.83
C ASP A 113 -20.42 -3.55 -19.89
N PRO A 114 -20.84 -4.41 -18.95
CA PRO A 114 -20.44 -5.82 -18.92
C PRO A 114 -20.77 -6.60 -20.21
N LYS A 115 -21.72 -6.11 -21.01
CA LYS A 115 -22.12 -6.73 -22.28
C LYS A 115 -21.21 -6.36 -23.44
N THR A 116 -20.39 -5.33 -23.31
CA THR A 116 -19.50 -4.85 -24.38
C THR A 116 -18.40 -5.86 -24.66
N LYS A 117 -18.27 -6.20 -25.93
CA LYS A 117 -17.22 -7.07 -26.49
C LYS A 117 -16.09 -6.25 -27.11
N PRO A 118 -14.90 -6.84 -27.32
CA PRO A 118 -13.78 -6.15 -27.98
C PRO A 118 -14.15 -5.52 -29.35
N ALA A 119 -15.06 -6.13 -30.11
CA ALA A 119 -15.50 -5.66 -31.42
C ALA A 119 -16.43 -4.44 -31.38
N ASP A 120 -16.93 -4.05 -30.20
CA ASP A 120 -17.76 -2.87 -29.98
C ASP A 120 -16.94 -1.59 -29.75
N LEU A 121 -15.61 -1.74 -29.70
CA LEU A 121 -14.65 -0.65 -29.55
C LEU A 121 -13.74 -0.54 -30.77
N LEU A 122 -13.54 0.68 -31.23
CA LEU A 122 -12.51 1.04 -32.24
C LEU A 122 -11.17 1.32 -31.57
N ARG A 123 -10.09 1.06 -32.29
CA ARG A 123 -8.70 1.30 -31.88
C ARG A 123 -7.91 1.78 -33.09
N PRO A 124 -7.14 2.89 -33.00
CA PRO A 124 -7.10 3.84 -31.88
C PRO A 124 -8.36 4.69 -31.76
N GLY A 125 -8.47 5.44 -30.67
CA GLY A 125 -9.58 6.37 -30.40
C GLY A 125 -9.14 7.55 -29.54
N HIS A 126 -10.12 8.22 -28.90
CA HIS A 126 -9.90 9.48 -28.17
C HIS A 126 -10.07 9.35 -26.65
N VAL A 127 -10.37 8.16 -26.13
CA VAL A 127 -10.33 7.83 -24.71
C VAL A 127 -9.13 6.94 -24.44
N PHE A 128 -8.36 7.25 -23.39
CA PHE A 128 -7.12 6.57 -23.03
C PHE A 128 -7.36 5.69 -21.80
N PRO A 129 -7.53 4.36 -21.96
CA PRO A 129 -7.65 3.48 -20.81
C PRO A 129 -6.31 3.27 -20.14
N ILE A 130 -6.34 3.23 -18.81
CA ILE A 130 -5.18 2.88 -17.96
C ILE A 130 -5.57 1.66 -17.14
N ARG A 131 -4.70 0.66 -17.14
CA ARG A 131 -4.89 -0.57 -16.39
C ARG A 131 -4.40 -0.38 -14.95
N ALA A 132 -5.32 -0.45 -13.99
CA ALA A 132 -4.99 -0.42 -12.57
C ALA A 132 -4.34 -1.73 -12.14
N LYS A 133 -3.36 -1.66 -11.25
CA LYS A 133 -2.71 -2.85 -10.69
C LYS A 133 -3.67 -3.57 -9.74
N LYS A 134 -3.69 -4.91 -9.81
CA LYS A 134 -4.42 -5.75 -8.86
C LYS A 134 -3.95 -5.46 -7.42
N GLY A 135 -4.88 -5.26 -6.50
CA GLY A 135 -4.60 -4.77 -5.14
C GLY A 135 -4.82 -3.27 -4.96
N GLY A 136 -4.99 -2.51 -6.05
CA GLY A 136 -5.33 -1.10 -6.01
C GLY A 136 -4.22 -0.23 -5.40
N VAL A 137 -4.60 0.81 -4.65
CA VAL A 137 -3.65 1.75 -4.02
C VAL A 137 -2.67 1.08 -3.06
N LEU A 138 -2.97 -0.11 -2.57
CA LEU A 138 -2.07 -0.88 -1.70
C LEU A 138 -0.92 -1.52 -2.48
N ARG A 139 -1.06 -1.65 -3.80
CA ARG A 139 -0.01 -2.18 -4.68
C ARG A 139 0.74 -1.08 -5.42
N ARG A 140 0.04 -0.04 -5.87
CA ARG A 140 0.59 1.14 -6.53
C ARG A 140 -0.18 2.37 -6.04
N ALA A 141 0.52 3.25 -5.33
CA ALA A 141 -0.06 4.42 -4.67
C ALA A 141 -0.28 5.59 -5.67
N GLY A 142 -1.10 5.36 -6.70
CA GLY A 142 -1.41 6.35 -7.75
C GLY A 142 -2.91 6.63 -7.88
N GLN A 143 -3.24 7.74 -8.56
CA GLN A 143 -4.62 8.18 -8.82
C GLN A 143 -5.38 7.15 -9.67
N THR A 144 -4.71 6.44 -10.59
CA THR A 144 -5.27 5.33 -11.36
C THR A 144 -5.92 4.29 -10.46
N GLU A 145 -5.15 3.75 -9.52
CA GLU A 145 -5.63 2.75 -8.57
C GLU A 145 -6.65 3.36 -7.60
N GLY A 146 -6.41 4.60 -7.18
CA GLY A 146 -7.28 5.32 -6.26
C GLY A 146 -8.68 5.54 -6.80
N SER A 147 -8.81 5.84 -8.09
CA SER A 147 -10.12 6.05 -8.74
C SER A 147 -10.93 4.75 -8.85
N VAL A 148 -10.27 3.64 -9.19
CA VAL A 148 -10.90 2.30 -9.22
C VAL A 148 -11.32 1.87 -7.81
N ASP A 149 -10.46 2.06 -6.82
CA ASP A 149 -10.75 1.74 -5.43
C ASP A 149 -11.91 2.56 -4.86
N LEU A 150 -11.96 3.87 -5.13
CA LEU A 150 -13.08 4.71 -4.71
C LEU A 150 -14.40 4.27 -5.33
N ALA A 151 -14.42 3.94 -6.63
CA ALA A 151 -15.61 3.42 -7.29
C ALA A 151 -16.06 2.11 -6.61
N LYS A 152 -15.16 1.16 -6.41
CA LYS A 152 -15.43 -0.13 -5.75
C LYS A 152 -15.94 0.05 -4.33
N LEU A 153 -15.28 0.88 -3.50
CA LEU A 153 -15.69 1.18 -2.11
C LEU A 153 -17.02 1.94 -2.07
N GLY A 154 -17.32 2.69 -3.12
CA GLY A 154 -18.62 3.33 -3.34
C GLY A 154 -19.75 2.36 -3.69
N GLY A 155 -19.45 1.07 -3.96
CA GLY A 155 -20.43 0.09 -4.44
C GLY A 155 -20.81 0.30 -5.91
N LEU A 156 -19.95 0.97 -6.69
CA LEU A 156 -20.11 1.27 -8.10
C LEU A 156 -19.25 0.34 -8.97
N TYR A 157 -19.44 0.36 -10.27
CA TYR A 157 -18.58 -0.39 -11.17
C TYR A 157 -17.10 -0.01 -10.96
N PRO A 158 -16.17 -0.95 -10.82
CA PRO A 158 -14.78 -0.67 -10.44
C PRO A 158 -13.97 -0.07 -11.60
N ALA A 159 -14.34 1.14 -11.98
CA ALA A 159 -13.70 1.96 -13.01
C ALA A 159 -13.84 3.43 -12.65
N GLY A 160 -12.83 4.22 -12.99
CA GLY A 160 -12.81 5.65 -12.77
C GLY A 160 -12.56 6.45 -14.04
N VAL A 161 -12.90 7.75 -14.00
CA VAL A 161 -12.43 8.75 -14.96
C VAL A 161 -11.55 9.71 -14.19
N ILE A 162 -10.35 9.96 -14.69
CA ILE A 162 -9.37 10.87 -14.09
C ILE A 162 -8.92 11.91 -15.09
N CYS A 163 -8.51 13.07 -14.59
CA CYS A 163 -7.94 14.14 -15.38
C CYS A 163 -7.06 15.00 -14.47
N GLU A 164 -5.81 15.18 -14.81
CA GLU A 164 -4.88 16.01 -14.09
C GLU A 164 -5.36 17.48 -14.07
N ILE A 165 -5.03 18.21 -12.99
CA ILE A 165 -5.37 19.64 -12.88
C ILE A 165 -4.14 20.48 -13.17
N MET A 166 -4.21 21.28 -14.22
CA MET A 166 -3.20 22.25 -14.64
C MET A 166 -3.64 23.68 -14.34
N ASN A 167 -2.68 24.53 -14.06
CA ASN A 167 -2.86 25.98 -14.00
C ASN A 167 -3.16 26.58 -15.39
N GLU A 168 -3.56 27.85 -15.44
CA GLU A 168 -3.87 28.55 -16.70
C GLU A 168 -2.63 28.75 -17.59
N ASP A 169 -1.45 28.79 -16.99
CA ASP A 169 -0.18 28.90 -17.69
C ASP A 169 0.36 27.54 -18.22
N GLY A 170 -0.38 26.44 -18.01
CA GLY A 170 0.01 25.09 -18.43
C GLY A 170 0.91 24.35 -17.45
N THR A 171 1.29 24.94 -16.32
CA THR A 171 2.03 24.24 -15.26
C THR A 171 1.10 23.35 -14.44
N MET A 172 1.63 22.33 -13.77
CA MET A 172 0.83 21.45 -12.92
C MET A 172 0.40 22.20 -11.65
N ALA A 173 -0.90 22.09 -11.31
CA ALA A 173 -1.40 22.63 -10.05
C ALA A 173 -0.85 21.82 -8.87
N ARG A 174 -0.30 22.50 -7.87
CA ARG A 174 0.22 21.92 -6.63
C ARG A 174 -0.74 22.18 -5.47
N LEU A 175 -0.44 21.65 -4.29
CA LEU A 175 -1.34 21.69 -3.14
C LEU A 175 -2.03 23.04 -2.89
N PRO A 176 -1.35 24.21 -2.91
CA PRO A 176 -2.01 25.50 -2.71
C PRO A 176 -3.06 25.80 -3.78
N GLN A 177 -2.72 25.64 -5.06
CA GLN A 177 -3.62 25.87 -6.18
C GLN A 177 -4.79 24.86 -6.20
N LEU A 178 -4.55 23.61 -5.82
CA LEU A 178 -5.58 22.58 -5.71
C LEU A 178 -6.61 22.91 -4.62
N PHE A 179 -6.20 23.50 -3.49
CA PHE A 179 -7.13 24.00 -2.48
C PHE A 179 -8.00 25.16 -2.99
N GLU A 180 -7.43 26.11 -3.72
CA GLU A 180 -8.20 27.18 -4.34
C GLU A 180 -9.18 26.63 -5.39
N PHE A 181 -8.73 25.69 -6.20
CA PHE A 181 -9.57 25.01 -7.18
C PHE A 181 -10.74 24.26 -6.50
N SER A 182 -10.44 23.47 -5.45
CA SER A 182 -11.42 22.78 -4.63
C SER A 182 -12.50 23.72 -4.09
N LYS A 183 -12.10 24.84 -3.50
CA LYS A 183 -13.00 25.87 -2.96
C LYS A 183 -13.83 26.52 -4.05
N LYS A 184 -13.20 26.92 -5.16
CA LYS A 184 -13.86 27.56 -6.32
C LYS A 184 -14.96 26.69 -6.91
N HIS A 185 -14.75 25.39 -7.00
CA HIS A 185 -15.67 24.45 -7.65
C HIS A 185 -16.49 23.60 -6.67
N GLY A 186 -16.32 23.79 -5.37
CA GLY A 186 -17.05 23.02 -4.34
C GLY A 186 -16.74 21.53 -4.35
N LEU A 187 -15.49 21.14 -4.69
CA LEU A 187 -15.06 19.76 -4.78
C LEU A 187 -14.35 19.32 -3.50
N LYS A 188 -14.65 18.13 -3.02
CA LYS A 188 -13.89 17.55 -1.90
C LYS A 188 -12.51 17.08 -2.35
N MET A 189 -11.56 17.14 -1.42
CA MET A 189 -10.18 16.69 -1.64
C MET A 189 -9.80 15.60 -0.65
N THR A 190 -9.10 14.59 -1.16
CA THR A 190 -8.46 13.54 -0.34
C THR A 190 -7.11 13.17 -0.95
N THR A 191 -6.36 12.30 -0.28
CA THR A 191 -5.07 11.81 -0.78
C THR A 191 -5.11 10.30 -0.99
N VAL A 192 -4.26 9.80 -1.87
CA VAL A 192 -4.02 8.35 -2.03
C VAL A 192 -3.59 7.74 -0.68
N LYS A 193 -2.79 8.46 0.11
CA LYS A 193 -2.37 8.04 1.45
C LYS A 193 -3.56 7.81 2.39
N HIS A 194 -4.53 8.73 2.45
CA HIS A 194 -5.74 8.56 3.26
C HIS A 194 -6.56 7.34 2.81
N LEU A 195 -6.61 7.09 1.49
CA LEU A 195 -7.31 5.93 0.95
C LEU A 195 -6.60 4.61 1.32
N ILE A 196 -5.27 4.58 1.29
CA ILE A 196 -4.47 3.44 1.77
C ILE A 196 -4.78 3.17 3.26
N GLU A 197 -4.69 4.20 4.10
CA GLU A 197 -4.98 4.09 5.54
C GLU A 197 -6.41 3.60 5.80
N PHE A 198 -7.39 4.13 5.05
CA PHE A 198 -8.79 3.71 5.13
C PHE A 198 -8.95 2.23 4.76
N ARG A 199 -8.38 1.79 3.63
CA ARG A 199 -8.46 0.40 3.17
C ARG A 199 -7.79 -0.56 4.15
N MET A 200 -6.58 -0.23 4.59
CA MET A 200 -5.83 -1.04 5.56
C MET A 200 -6.59 -1.22 6.88
N LYS A 201 -7.35 -0.21 7.31
CA LYS A 201 -8.15 -0.24 8.53
C LYS A 201 -9.46 -1.04 8.38
N ASN A 202 -10.10 -0.99 7.21
CA ASN A 202 -11.47 -1.48 7.01
C ASN A 202 -11.56 -2.79 6.21
N GLU A 203 -10.48 -3.19 5.52
CA GLU A 203 -10.44 -4.43 4.73
C GLU A 203 -9.44 -5.41 5.35
N SER A 204 -9.66 -6.71 5.16
CA SER A 204 -8.70 -7.76 5.51
C SER A 204 -8.01 -8.28 4.27
N PHE A 205 -6.69 -8.24 4.27
CA PHE A 205 -5.84 -8.67 3.16
C PHE A 205 -5.06 -9.93 3.47
N ILE A 206 -5.43 -10.61 4.55
CA ILE A 206 -4.75 -11.84 4.95
C ILE A 206 -5.72 -13.00 4.96
N ARG A 207 -5.25 -14.14 4.50
CA ARG A 207 -5.98 -15.41 4.53
C ARG A 207 -5.15 -16.47 5.24
N LYS A 208 -5.77 -17.14 6.22
CA LYS A 208 -5.15 -18.30 6.85
C LYS A 208 -5.18 -19.48 5.89
N GLU A 209 -4.01 -20.06 5.60
CA GLU A 209 -3.88 -21.16 4.64
C GLU A 209 -3.72 -22.51 5.31
N ALA A 210 -2.83 -22.62 6.29
CA ALA A 210 -2.51 -23.88 6.93
C ALA A 210 -2.10 -23.70 8.39
N SER A 211 -2.14 -24.78 9.15
CA SER A 211 -1.52 -24.81 10.48
C SER A 211 -1.02 -26.21 10.82
N ALA A 212 0.11 -26.26 11.53
CA ALA A 212 0.73 -27.50 11.97
C ALA A 212 1.34 -27.35 13.37
N PHE A 213 1.68 -28.45 14.00
CA PHE A 213 2.53 -28.48 15.18
C PHE A 213 4.00 -28.34 14.75
N LEU A 214 4.76 -27.53 15.48
CA LEU A 214 6.18 -27.24 15.19
C LEU A 214 6.98 -27.34 16.48
N PRO A 215 7.65 -28.48 16.73
CA PRO A 215 8.63 -28.59 17.81
C PRO A 215 9.90 -27.84 17.42
N THR A 216 10.49 -27.09 18.35
CA THR A 216 11.74 -26.34 18.13
C THR A 216 12.62 -26.45 19.37
N GLU A 217 13.90 -26.13 19.24
CA GLU A 217 14.84 -26.02 20.38
C GLU A 217 14.40 -24.96 21.41
N TYR A 218 13.54 -24.00 21.01
CA TYR A 218 13.11 -22.88 21.85
C TYR A 218 11.69 -23.07 22.40
N GLY A 219 11.09 -24.23 22.17
CA GLY A 219 9.77 -24.62 22.62
C GLY A 219 8.86 -25.18 21.51
N ASP A 220 7.69 -25.64 21.94
CA ASP A 220 6.67 -26.23 21.06
C ASP A 220 5.61 -25.19 20.72
N PHE A 221 5.38 -25.02 19.41
CA PHE A 221 4.43 -24.02 18.90
C PHE A 221 3.46 -24.66 17.92
N LYS A 222 2.30 -24.04 17.79
CA LYS A 222 1.44 -24.19 16.61
C LYS A 222 1.85 -23.15 15.58
N VAL A 223 2.41 -23.56 14.45
CA VAL A 223 2.65 -22.67 13.32
C VAL A 223 1.37 -22.49 12.52
N VAL A 224 1.08 -21.24 12.14
CA VAL A 224 -0.03 -20.86 11.27
C VAL A 224 0.53 -20.03 10.13
N VAL A 225 0.20 -20.43 8.89
CA VAL A 225 0.62 -19.72 7.67
C VAL A 225 -0.51 -18.82 7.22
N PHE A 226 -0.16 -17.57 6.95
CA PHE A 226 -1.06 -16.55 6.38
C PHE A 226 -0.54 -16.09 5.04
N LYS A 227 -1.41 -16.07 4.03
CA LYS A 227 -1.15 -15.47 2.73
C LYS A 227 -1.59 -14.01 2.73
N ASN A 228 -0.73 -13.13 2.25
CA ASN A 228 -1.06 -11.76 1.96
C ASN A 228 -1.64 -11.66 0.54
N GLU A 229 -2.87 -11.19 0.41
CA GLU A 229 -3.57 -11.10 -0.87
C GLU A 229 -3.12 -9.89 -1.71
N ILE A 230 -2.39 -8.93 -1.11
CA ILE A 230 -1.86 -7.76 -1.82
C ILE A 230 -0.66 -8.13 -2.70
N ASP A 231 0.31 -8.89 -2.14
CA ASP A 231 1.58 -9.21 -2.82
C ASP A 231 1.81 -10.70 -3.06
N GLY A 232 0.90 -11.56 -2.55
CA GLY A 232 1.01 -13.01 -2.62
C GLY A 232 2.04 -13.61 -1.66
N GLY A 233 2.67 -12.79 -0.81
CA GLY A 233 3.63 -13.22 0.20
C GLY A 233 3.00 -14.08 1.30
N SER A 234 3.84 -14.85 1.99
CA SER A 234 3.41 -15.66 3.13
C SER A 234 4.07 -15.19 4.42
N HIS A 235 3.29 -15.17 5.50
CA HIS A 235 3.74 -14.82 6.84
C HIS A 235 3.45 -15.97 7.80
N LEU A 236 4.22 -16.10 8.87
CA LEU A 236 4.09 -17.18 9.84
C LEU A 236 3.76 -16.61 11.22
N ALA A 237 2.79 -17.24 11.91
CA ALA A 237 2.57 -17.00 13.33
C ALA A 237 2.88 -18.28 14.11
N LEU A 238 3.83 -18.21 15.06
CA LEU A 238 4.09 -19.26 16.04
C LEU A 238 3.24 -18.96 17.27
N VAL A 239 2.28 -19.81 17.54
CA VAL A 239 1.27 -19.61 18.60
C VAL A 239 1.53 -20.62 19.72
N LYS A 240 1.68 -20.12 20.95
CA LYS A 240 1.76 -20.91 22.18
C LYS A 240 0.48 -20.75 23.00
N GLY A 241 -0.06 -21.85 23.49
CA GLY A 241 -1.24 -21.85 24.36
C GLY A 241 -2.54 -21.36 23.71
N LYS A 242 -3.58 -21.17 24.52
CA LYS A 242 -4.87 -20.64 24.05
C LYS A 242 -4.87 -19.11 24.06
N ILE A 243 -5.12 -18.51 22.93
CA ILE A 243 -5.27 -17.06 22.78
C ILE A 243 -6.64 -16.63 23.33
N ARG A 244 -6.66 -15.68 24.30
CA ARG A 244 -7.86 -15.09 24.89
C ARG A 244 -7.82 -13.58 24.71
N GLY A 245 -8.78 -13.01 24.01
CA GLY A 245 -8.76 -11.60 23.59
C GLY A 245 -8.86 -10.57 24.73
N GLY A 246 -9.27 -10.96 25.93
CA GLY A 246 -9.47 -10.04 27.09
C GLY A 246 -8.21 -9.73 27.89
N GLU A 247 -7.20 -10.58 27.83
CA GLU A 247 -5.96 -10.47 28.61
C GLU A 247 -4.80 -10.05 27.71
N GLY A 248 -3.85 -9.27 28.24
CA GLY A 248 -2.64 -8.89 27.52
C GLY A 248 -1.80 -10.12 27.14
N THR A 249 -1.82 -10.50 25.86
CA THR A 249 -1.06 -11.64 25.33
C THR A 249 0.34 -11.18 24.94
N LEU A 250 1.37 -11.97 25.29
CA LEU A 250 2.74 -11.69 24.91
C LEU A 250 2.93 -11.86 23.40
N VAL A 251 3.42 -10.81 22.73
CA VAL A 251 3.55 -10.79 21.26
C VAL A 251 4.91 -10.26 20.84
N ARG A 252 5.55 -10.97 19.92
CA ARG A 252 6.68 -10.47 19.14
C ARG A 252 6.30 -10.36 17.68
N VAL A 253 6.42 -9.17 17.10
CA VAL A 253 6.39 -8.97 15.64
C VAL A 253 7.84 -8.91 15.16
N HIS A 254 8.28 -9.97 14.47
CA HIS A 254 9.62 -10.12 13.94
C HIS A 254 9.60 -9.97 12.41
N SER A 255 10.40 -9.03 11.88
CA SER A 255 10.60 -8.92 10.43
C SER A 255 11.74 -9.82 10.03
N GLY A 256 11.52 -10.71 9.08
CA GLY A 256 12.50 -11.71 8.64
C GLY A 256 13.84 -11.11 8.24
N CYS A 257 14.88 -11.81 8.56
CA CYS A 257 16.27 -11.45 8.29
C CYS A 257 17.06 -12.73 7.98
N LEU A 258 17.04 -13.18 6.74
CA LEU A 258 17.67 -14.43 6.32
C LEU A 258 19.11 -14.58 6.84
N THR A 259 19.89 -13.51 6.71
CA THR A 259 21.29 -13.54 7.14
C THR A 259 21.45 -13.68 8.65
N GLY A 260 20.60 -13.04 9.45
CA GLY A 260 20.65 -13.13 10.92
C GLY A 260 19.93 -14.34 11.47
N ASP A 261 18.71 -14.61 10.99
CA ASP A 261 17.82 -15.63 11.55
C ASP A 261 18.25 -17.06 11.15
N VAL A 262 18.78 -17.25 9.92
CA VAL A 262 19.12 -18.56 9.37
C VAL A 262 20.63 -18.76 9.25
N LEU A 263 21.37 -17.75 8.74
CA LEU A 263 22.80 -17.88 8.48
C LEU A 263 23.68 -17.47 9.68
N GLY A 264 23.08 -17.03 10.81
CA GLY A 264 23.81 -16.66 12.02
C GLY A 264 24.73 -15.45 11.86
N SER A 265 24.41 -14.52 10.97
CA SER A 265 25.23 -13.32 10.74
C SER A 265 25.38 -12.48 12.00
N LYS A 266 26.59 -12.11 12.30
CA LYS A 266 26.93 -11.23 13.43
C LYS A 266 26.89 -9.74 13.09
N ARG A 267 26.44 -9.33 11.89
CA ARG A 267 26.22 -7.92 11.52
C ARG A 267 25.00 -7.30 12.23
N CYS A 268 24.08 -8.11 12.73
CA CYS A 268 22.87 -7.67 13.43
C CYS A 268 22.59 -8.57 14.64
N ASP A 269 21.53 -8.22 15.37
CA ASP A 269 21.02 -8.95 16.53
C ASP A 269 19.70 -9.69 16.25
N CYS A 270 19.33 -9.89 14.96
CA CYS A 270 18.01 -10.41 14.58
C CYS A 270 17.78 -11.84 15.05
N GLY A 271 18.69 -12.78 14.74
CA GLY A 271 18.56 -14.18 15.13
C GLY A 271 18.53 -14.36 16.64
N ASP A 272 19.43 -13.66 17.37
CA ASP A 272 19.46 -13.73 18.83
C ASP A 272 18.12 -13.19 19.43
N GLN A 273 17.56 -12.10 18.89
CA GLN A 273 16.24 -11.58 19.28
C GLN A 273 15.09 -12.54 18.93
N LEU A 274 15.15 -13.25 17.80
CA LEU A 274 14.15 -14.24 17.40
C LEU A 274 14.10 -15.37 18.43
N HIS A 275 15.23 -15.99 18.70
CA HIS A 275 15.36 -17.10 19.65
C HIS A 275 14.96 -16.69 21.06
N LYS A 276 15.42 -15.52 21.52
CA LYS A 276 15.07 -14.98 22.85
C LYS A 276 13.55 -14.75 22.97
N ALA A 277 12.91 -14.21 21.95
CA ALA A 277 11.46 -14.00 21.96
C ALA A 277 10.69 -15.33 22.01
N MET A 278 11.13 -16.36 21.26
CA MET A 278 10.55 -17.70 21.35
C MET A 278 10.66 -18.28 22.75
N GLN A 279 11.83 -18.21 23.39
CA GLN A 279 12.03 -18.65 24.78
C GLN A 279 11.16 -17.88 25.78
N MET A 280 11.00 -16.56 25.62
CA MET A 280 10.13 -15.75 26.47
C MET A 280 8.67 -16.19 26.38
N ILE A 281 8.18 -16.46 25.16
CA ILE A 281 6.81 -16.93 24.89
C ILE A 281 6.61 -18.35 25.43
N GLU A 282 7.60 -19.24 25.27
CA GLU A 282 7.58 -20.59 25.82
C GLU A 282 7.47 -20.55 27.35
N LYS A 283 8.31 -19.74 28.01
CA LYS A 283 8.32 -19.57 29.47
C LYS A 283 6.99 -19.01 30.01
N GLU A 284 6.37 -18.07 29.27
CA GLU A 284 5.06 -17.49 29.61
C GLU A 284 3.93 -18.52 29.42
N GLY A 285 4.16 -19.57 28.61
CA GLY A 285 3.16 -20.60 28.29
C GLY A 285 2.04 -20.12 27.36
N ARG A 286 2.00 -18.86 26.99
CA ARG A 286 1.02 -18.24 26.11
C ARG A 286 1.59 -17.02 25.38
N GLY A 287 1.46 -17.02 24.04
CA GLY A 287 1.88 -15.87 23.26
C GLY A 287 1.91 -16.15 21.75
N VAL A 288 2.32 -15.14 21.02
CA VAL A 288 2.46 -15.21 19.56
C VAL A 288 3.77 -14.57 19.13
N LEU A 289 4.57 -15.32 18.38
CA LEU A 289 5.64 -14.76 17.57
C LEU A 289 5.15 -14.68 16.12
N LEU A 290 4.97 -13.46 15.62
CA LEU A 290 4.62 -13.21 14.23
C LEU A 290 5.87 -12.94 13.42
N TYR A 291 6.20 -13.84 12.50
CA TYR A 291 7.31 -13.70 11.56
C TYR A 291 6.81 -13.14 10.23
N LEU A 292 7.13 -11.88 9.96
CA LEU A 292 6.78 -11.18 8.73
C LEU A 292 7.90 -11.34 7.70
N ASN A 293 7.59 -11.87 6.54
CA ASN A 293 8.53 -11.96 5.43
C ASN A 293 8.69 -10.58 4.76
N GLN A 294 9.48 -9.71 5.41
CA GLN A 294 9.79 -8.33 5.00
C GLN A 294 11.29 -8.10 5.11
N GLU A 295 12.06 -8.83 4.28
CA GLU A 295 13.52 -8.82 4.29
C GLU A 295 14.09 -7.41 4.05
N GLY A 296 15.21 -7.10 4.75
CA GLY A 296 15.93 -5.85 4.55
C GLY A 296 15.11 -4.59 4.88
N ARG A 297 14.14 -4.66 5.80
CA ARG A 297 13.16 -3.59 6.09
C ARG A 297 12.26 -3.25 4.88
N GLY A 298 11.94 -4.26 4.07
CA GLY A 298 11.07 -4.13 2.90
C GLY A 298 11.80 -3.93 1.57
N ILE A 299 13.13 -3.76 1.54
CA ILE A 299 13.89 -3.61 0.29
C ILE A 299 14.27 -4.94 -0.38
N GLY A 300 14.02 -6.06 0.30
CA GLY A 300 14.36 -7.40 -0.17
C GLY A 300 15.82 -7.80 0.02
N LEU A 301 16.10 -9.08 -0.18
CA LEU A 301 17.43 -9.67 0.06
C LEU A 301 18.52 -9.08 -0.83
N LEU A 302 18.25 -8.93 -2.13
CA LEU A 302 19.22 -8.41 -3.09
C LEU A 302 19.72 -7.00 -2.71
N ASN A 303 18.78 -6.09 -2.45
CA ASN A 303 19.13 -4.72 -2.11
C ASN A 303 19.75 -4.61 -0.70
N LYS A 304 19.37 -5.50 0.21
CA LYS A 304 20.04 -5.62 1.51
C LYS A 304 21.51 -6.00 1.34
N LEU A 305 21.87 -6.91 0.44
CA LEU A 305 23.25 -7.27 0.19
C LEU A 305 24.02 -6.12 -0.50
N LYS A 306 23.41 -5.37 -1.41
CA LYS A 306 23.99 -4.14 -1.93
C LYS A 306 24.22 -3.10 -0.83
N ALA A 307 23.26 -2.95 0.11
CA ALA A 307 23.46 -2.08 1.27
C ALA A 307 24.62 -2.56 2.18
N TYR A 308 24.85 -3.87 2.28
CA TYR A 308 26.03 -4.40 2.99
C TYR A 308 27.36 -4.00 2.31
N GLN A 309 27.44 -3.99 0.97
CA GLN A 309 28.62 -3.51 0.24
C GLN A 309 28.90 -2.04 0.58
N LEU A 310 27.88 -1.17 0.52
CA LEU A 310 28.03 0.24 0.91
C LEU A 310 28.43 0.40 2.39
N GLN A 311 27.95 -0.46 3.28
CA GLN A 311 28.35 -0.45 4.69
C GLN A 311 29.81 -0.87 4.88
N ASP A 312 30.33 -1.79 4.06
CA ASP A 312 31.75 -2.19 4.07
C ASP A 312 32.64 -1.03 3.57
N GLU A 313 32.09 -0.13 2.74
CA GLU A 313 32.73 1.12 2.29
C GLU A 313 32.59 2.28 3.30
N GLY A 314 31.96 2.04 4.47
CA GLY A 314 31.90 3.01 5.57
C GLY A 314 30.54 3.69 5.78
N ARG A 315 29.52 3.47 4.92
CA ARG A 315 28.14 3.97 5.15
C ARG A 315 27.53 3.31 6.39
N ASP A 316 26.57 3.98 7.00
CA ASP A 316 25.68 3.28 7.94
C ASP A 316 24.44 2.71 7.24
N THR A 317 23.58 1.99 7.97
CA THR A 317 22.41 1.30 7.39
C THR A 317 21.39 2.29 6.77
N VAL A 318 21.25 3.50 7.32
CA VAL A 318 20.31 4.52 6.82
C VAL A 318 20.87 5.16 5.57
N GLU A 319 22.14 5.57 5.60
CA GLU A 319 22.86 6.14 4.46
C GLU A 319 22.89 5.19 3.27
N ALA A 320 23.20 3.91 3.51
CA ALA A 320 23.21 2.89 2.47
C ALA A 320 21.84 2.71 1.80
N ASN A 321 20.74 2.74 2.57
CA ASN A 321 19.39 2.65 1.99
C ASN A 321 19.05 3.89 1.16
N LEU A 322 19.37 5.09 1.62
CA LEU A 322 19.13 6.34 0.91
C LEU A 322 19.93 6.40 -0.41
N GLU A 323 21.18 5.97 -0.40
CA GLU A 323 22.05 5.92 -1.59
C GLU A 323 21.51 4.93 -2.65
N LEU A 324 20.84 3.86 -2.21
CA LEU A 324 20.13 2.92 -3.08
C LEU A 324 18.72 3.41 -3.51
N GLY A 325 18.30 4.61 -3.13
CA GLY A 325 17.00 5.20 -3.48
C GLY A 325 15.82 4.71 -2.61
N PHE A 326 16.08 4.10 -1.45
CA PHE A 326 15.03 3.61 -0.56
C PHE A 326 14.88 4.49 0.69
N LYS A 327 13.64 4.62 1.18
CA LYS A 327 13.39 5.18 2.52
C LYS A 327 14.06 4.32 3.59
N PRO A 328 14.42 4.87 4.76
CA PRO A 328 15.14 4.13 5.83
C PRO A 328 14.39 2.91 6.35
N ASP A 329 13.06 2.89 6.28
CA ASP A 329 12.21 1.78 6.72
C ASP A 329 10.92 1.76 5.90
N LEU A 330 10.74 0.72 5.07
CA LEU A 330 9.58 0.48 4.21
C LEU A 330 8.64 -0.60 4.79
N ARG A 331 8.83 -1.04 6.04
CA ARG A 331 8.00 -2.10 6.62
C ARG A 331 6.58 -1.61 6.86
N ASP A 332 5.65 -2.42 6.42
CA ASP A 332 4.23 -2.30 6.75
C ASP A 332 3.90 -3.19 7.96
N TYR A 333 3.43 -2.57 9.04
CA TYR A 333 2.98 -3.26 10.24
C TYR A 333 1.47 -3.55 10.23
N GLY A 334 0.72 -3.02 9.29
CA GLY A 334 -0.72 -3.21 9.17
C GLY A 334 -1.09 -4.66 8.86
N ILE A 335 -0.37 -5.32 7.95
CA ILE A 335 -0.54 -6.76 7.70
C ILE A 335 -0.28 -7.57 8.98
N GLY A 336 0.76 -7.22 9.73
CA GLY A 336 1.05 -7.84 11.01
C GLY A 336 -0.09 -7.68 12.01
N ALA A 337 -0.64 -6.48 12.11
CA ALA A 337 -1.78 -6.21 12.99
C ALA A 337 -3.03 -7.00 12.58
N GLN A 338 -3.35 -7.06 11.28
CA GLN A 338 -4.46 -7.87 10.77
C GLN A 338 -4.30 -9.36 11.10
N ILE A 339 -3.09 -9.92 10.99
CA ILE A 339 -2.83 -11.31 11.38
C ILE A 339 -3.10 -11.50 12.88
N LEU A 340 -2.61 -10.60 13.73
CA LEU A 340 -2.83 -10.69 15.18
C LEU A 340 -4.32 -10.58 15.55
N VAL A 341 -5.06 -9.68 14.91
CA VAL A 341 -6.53 -9.55 15.09
C VAL A 341 -7.23 -10.83 14.64
N SER A 342 -6.85 -11.41 13.51
CA SER A 342 -7.45 -12.66 13.00
C SER A 342 -7.19 -13.87 13.90
N LEU A 343 -6.12 -13.84 14.70
CA LEU A 343 -5.84 -14.82 15.75
C LEU A 343 -6.66 -14.58 17.02
N GLY A 344 -7.51 -13.53 17.06
CA GLY A 344 -8.39 -13.19 18.19
C GLY A 344 -7.75 -12.31 19.26
N LEU A 345 -6.57 -11.71 19.01
CA LEU A 345 -5.96 -10.79 19.95
C LEU A 345 -6.69 -9.43 19.94
N LYS A 346 -6.80 -8.81 21.14
CA LYS A 346 -7.33 -7.45 21.35
C LYS A 346 -6.36 -6.61 22.18
N LYS A 347 -5.81 -7.20 23.26
CA LYS A 347 -4.81 -6.56 24.14
C LYS A 347 -3.50 -7.36 24.07
N ILE A 348 -2.39 -6.66 23.88
CA ILE A 348 -1.08 -7.31 23.72
C ILE A 348 -0.04 -6.66 24.61
N LYS A 349 0.90 -7.49 25.11
CA LYS A 349 2.17 -7.08 25.67
C LYS A 349 3.21 -7.23 24.57
N LEU A 350 3.71 -6.11 24.03
CA LEU A 350 4.53 -6.14 22.81
C LEU A 350 6.02 -6.18 23.14
N ILE A 351 6.69 -7.27 22.76
CA ILE A 351 8.13 -7.42 22.86
C ILE A 351 8.79 -6.57 21.77
N THR A 352 9.28 -5.38 22.12
CA THR A 352 9.92 -4.47 21.15
C THR A 352 10.75 -3.38 21.82
N ASN A 353 11.81 -2.95 21.13
CA ASN A 353 12.55 -1.71 21.43
C ASN A 353 12.25 -0.60 20.39
N ASN A 354 11.37 -0.86 19.41
CA ASN A 354 11.02 0.11 18.36
C ASN A 354 9.65 0.75 18.64
N PRO A 355 9.57 2.04 19.02
CA PRO A 355 8.30 2.73 19.28
C PRO A 355 7.35 2.73 18.09
N ARG A 356 7.87 2.79 16.85
CA ARG A 356 7.05 2.79 15.63
C ARG A 356 6.21 1.51 15.49
N LYS A 357 6.66 0.38 16.06
CA LYS A 357 5.87 -0.87 16.06
C LYS A 357 4.62 -0.76 16.92
N ILE A 358 4.64 0.02 17.99
CA ILE A 358 3.48 0.24 18.86
C ILE A 358 2.39 0.98 18.07
N VAL A 359 2.73 2.12 17.50
CA VAL A 359 1.80 2.94 16.70
C VAL A 359 1.27 2.13 15.51
N GLY A 360 2.13 1.36 14.84
CA GLY A 360 1.78 0.57 13.66
C GLY A 360 0.74 -0.54 13.92
N VAL A 361 0.60 -1.04 15.16
CA VAL A 361 -0.39 -2.09 15.47
C VAL A 361 -1.66 -1.55 16.11
N GLU A 362 -1.61 -0.44 16.84
CA GLU A 362 -2.78 0.14 17.53
C GLU A 362 -3.84 0.68 16.57
N GLY A 363 -3.43 1.17 15.40
CA GLY A 363 -4.32 1.67 14.36
C GLY A 363 -5.34 0.64 13.81
N TYR A 364 -5.15 -0.67 14.14
CA TYR A 364 -5.95 -1.79 13.62
C TYR A 364 -6.81 -2.48 14.68
N GLY A 365 -7.12 -1.80 15.78
CA GLY A 365 -7.98 -2.34 16.84
C GLY A 365 -7.27 -3.21 17.88
N LEU A 366 -5.94 -3.26 17.84
CA LEU A 366 -5.12 -3.83 18.91
C LEU A 366 -4.78 -2.74 19.96
N LYS A 367 -4.77 -3.09 21.23
CA LYS A 367 -4.31 -2.22 22.31
C LYS A 367 -3.01 -2.77 22.90
N VAL A 368 -1.94 -1.99 22.81
CA VAL A 368 -0.66 -2.31 23.48
C VAL A 368 -0.79 -1.89 24.95
N VAL A 369 -0.89 -2.87 25.86
CA VAL A 369 -1.03 -2.61 27.30
C VAL A 369 0.31 -2.51 28.02
N GLU A 370 1.36 -3.09 27.42
CA GLU A 370 2.71 -3.11 28.00
C GLU A 370 3.75 -3.28 26.88
N ARG A 371 4.86 -2.55 26.97
CA ARG A 371 6.08 -2.79 26.16
C ARG A 371 7.06 -3.64 26.94
N ILE A 372 7.47 -4.76 26.38
CA ILE A 372 8.50 -5.64 26.95
C ILE A 372 9.80 -5.39 26.16
N PRO A 373 10.89 -4.95 26.82
CA PRO A 373 12.18 -4.76 26.16
C PRO A 373 12.80 -6.10 25.75
N ILE A 374 13.59 -6.06 24.66
CA ILE A 374 14.35 -7.21 24.17
C ILE A 374 15.70 -6.72 23.65
N GLU A 375 16.71 -6.70 24.51
CA GLU A 375 18.06 -6.34 24.16
C GLU A 375 18.98 -7.54 24.22
N MET A 376 19.92 -7.58 23.27
CA MET A 376 21.00 -8.55 23.24
C MET A 376 22.30 -7.82 23.51
N PRO A 377 23.24 -8.43 24.24
CA PRO A 377 24.54 -7.81 24.49
C PRO A 377 25.23 -7.40 23.20
N PRO A 378 25.71 -6.15 23.09
CA PRO A 378 26.44 -5.71 21.91
C PRO A 378 27.79 -6.42 21.83
N HIS A 379 28.30 -6.58 20.60
CA HIS A 379 29.66 -7.07 20.35
C HIS A 379 30.30 -6.26 19.21
N ASP A 380 31.59 -6.40 18.99
CA ASP A 380 32.38 -5.56 18.08
C ASP A 380 31.80 -5.46 16.65
N ARG A 381 31.19 -6.54 16.16
CA ARG A 381 30.65 -6.59 14.78
C ARG A 381 29.27 -5.99 14.63
N ASN A 382 28.49 -5.79 15.71
CA ASN A 382 27.14 -5.24 15.63
C ASN A 382 26.93 -3.92 16.39
N VAL A 383 27.87 -3.48 17.18
CA VAL A 383 27.76 -2.25 17.99
C VAL A 383 27.43 -1.02 17.14
N ARG A 384 28.06 -0.88 15.96
CA ARG A 384 27.78 0.22 15.02
C ARG A 384 26.34 0.17 14.52
N TYR A 385 25.84 -1.01 14.17
CA TYR A 385 24.45 -1.22 13.74
C TYR A 385 23.46 -0.87 14.86
N LEU A 386 23.73 -1.28 16.11
CA LEU A 386 22.88 -0.97 17.27
C LEU A 386 22.87 0.54 17.57
N LYS A 387 24.03 1.22 17.48
CA LYS A 387 24.11 2.69 17.60
C LYS A 387 23.28 3.39 16.53
N THR A 388 23.33 2.95 15.26
CA THR A 388 22.48 3.49 14.20
C THR A 388 20.99 3.30 14.51
N LYS A 389 20.59 2.13 15.04
CA LYS A 389 19.21 1.89 15.50
C LYS A 389 18.79 2.90 16.57
N LYS A 390 19.64 3.16 17.57
CA LYS A 390 19.36 4.10 18.65
C LYS A 390 19.28 5.53 18.14
N MET A 391 20.32 6.00 17.46
CA MET A 391 20.49 7.41 17.11
C MET A 391 19.64 7.87 15.92
N LYS A 392 19.55 7.04 14.86
CA LYS A 392 18.88 7.42 13.61
C LYS A 392 17.46 6.83 13.45
N LEU A 393 17.14 5.74 14.15
CA LEU A 393 15.84 5.06 14.02
C LEU A 393 14.99 5.13 15.30
N GLY A 394 15.49 5.79 16.38
CA GLY A 394 14.73 6.04 17.59
C GLY A 394 14.46 4.78 18.44
N HIS A 395 15.26 3.74 18.31
CA HIS A 395 15.11 2.55 19.15
C HIS A 395 15.51 2.82 20.61
N LEU A 396 14.72 2.28 21.52
CA LEU A 396 14.95 2.34 22.98
C LEU A 396 15.95 1.25 23.37
N LEU A 397 17.24 1.57 23.35
CA LEU A 397 18.34 0.68 23.71
C LEU A 397 19.16 1.29 24.85
N GLU A 398 19.47 0.50 25.88
CA GLU A 398 20.21 0.94 27.08
C GLU A 398 21.67 0.54 27.01
N GLN A 399 21.98 -0.59 26.34
CA GLN A 399 23.34 -1.19 26.36
C GLN A 399 24.28 -0.62 25.26
N VAL A 400 23.84 0.36 24.45
CA VAL A 400 24.65 0.99 23.40
C VAL A 400 24.50 2.51 23.39
#